data_78ed13f6551cef605a05940f95cb8de6
#
_entry.id   78ed13f6551cef605a05940f95cb8de6
#
_cell.length_a   1.000
_cell.length_b   1.000
_cell.length_c   1.000
_cell.angle_alpha   90.00
_cell.angle_beta   90.00
_cell.angle_gamma   90.00
#
_symmetry.space_group_name_H-M   'P 1'
#
loop_
_entity.id
_entity.type
_entity.pdbx_description
1 polymer ?
#
loop_
_entity_poly.entity_id
_entity_poly.type
_entity_poly.pdbx_seq_one_letter_code
_entity_poly.pdbx_strand_id
1 'polypeptide(L)'
;MAACPPPPEDDDTPPRVLSVEPATPVVPVTVSFTVRFSETLDEATVSGDVTADNLSVAVATRAEVDDAFLSDLKNPPFSETRQDDVVALSVSVRGDHLTVTHTAPLVPLTAYVLAISDNVRDQASNPLVGPDGLAAPFLYDFTTDAGSPEVAATDVPGNGIVVPNRKYFRVTFNQPVRNVGTDTLTLTGASTPAVSAVLMNEARTEATLVLADPASGCERLVPAGQYALSASAAIVADTGQPLVAFTLPVTAGAACDTAANTLRDVEAVAGEVSATVRYVTSKASVTEVWFGVAGGALDCLGAPCPALGVAAGGGSGSFTHTAQLAGLTVDVGYDYLVVAEDEVGSVAQARGSLTTAPLPKITINEFLADSPDGVSDPDGEFIELTSFEPSATVDVSGWLVEETTAAGSVKTCTLPAATSIVPGGFLVMVPSGFDEAPYGDVPDNVRATVTSWCGLNNEDITLLLKDAGGRPIAGISTPSEPGNGKSLERIAPEAPDDPASFCASRSDVGPTPGAENGVVSRGCE
;
A
#
# COMPACT_ATOMS: atom_id res chain seq x y z
N MET A 1 -62.39 -46.75 30.41
CA MET A 1 -61.18 -46.10 30.92
C MET A 1 -60.41 -45.52 29.71
N ALA A 2 -60.47 -44.21 29.49
CA ALA A 2 -59.66 -43.62 28.48
C ALA A 2 -58.24 -43.54 29.05
N ALA A 3 -57.25 -44.08 28.34
CA ALA A 3 -55.83 -43.95 28.70
C ALA A 3 -55.44 -42.43 28.68
N CYS A 4 -54.83 -41.99 29.78
CA CYS A 4 -54.19 -40.68 29.80
C CYS A 4 -53.15 -40.60 28.66
N PRO A 5 -53.10 -39.54 27.86
CA PRO A 5 -52.02 -39.43 26.88
C PRO A 5 -50.68 -39.44 27.61
N PRO A 6 -49.61 -40.01 27.01
CA PRO A 6 -48.29 -39.97 27.61
C PRO A 6 -47.88 -38.48 27.82
N PRO A 7 -47.09 -38.16 28.86
CA PRO A 7 -46.52 -36.83 28.99
C PRO A 7 -45.74 -36.49 27.72
N PRO A 8 -45.72 -35.22 27.30
CA PRO A 8 -44.86 -34.83 26.18
C PRO A 8 -43.42 -35.26 26.47
N GLU A 9 -42.75 -35.82 25.48
CA GLU A 9 -41.32 -36.15 25.56
C GLU A 9 -40.60 -34.82 25.93
N ASP A 10 -39.75 -34.90 26.97
CA ASP A 10 -38.91 -33.75 27.33
C ASP A 10 -38.03 -33.41 26.11
N ASP A 11 -38.12 -32.18 25.62
CA ASP A 11 -37.28 -31.72 24.54
C ASP A 11 -35.89 -31.40 25.10
N ASP A 12 -34.93 -32.29 24.84
CA ASP A 12 -33.52 -32.14 25.27
C ASP A 12 -32.63 -31.57 24.16
N THR A 13 -33.20 -31.08 23.05
CA THR A 13 -32.44 -30.56 21.90
C THR A 13 -32.11 -29.06 22.11
N PRO A 14 -30.85 -28.70 22.29
CA PRO A 14 -30.51 -27.28 22.52
C PRO A 14 -30.49 -26.48 21.21
N PRO A 15 -30.87 -25.20 21.25
CA PRO A 15 -30.82 -24.30 20.11
C PRO A 15 -29.37 -24.04 19.64
N ARG A 16 -29.21 -23.91 18.31
CA ARG A 16 -27.94 -23.59 17.64
C ARG A 16 -28.16 -22.48 16.61
N VAL A 17 -27.17 -21.63 16.40
CA VAL A 17 -27.20 -20.65 15.30
C VAL A 17 -26.96 -21.41 13.99
N LEU A 18 -27.86 -21.26 13.03
CA LEU A 18 -27.79 -21.83 11.68
C LEU A 18 -27.23 -20.82 10.66
N SER A 19 -27.62 -19.54 10.75
CA SER A 19 -27.16 -18.49 9.85
C SER A 19 -27.29 -17.10 10.48
N VAL A 20 -26.48 -16.18 9.99
CA VAL A 20 -26.57 -14.74 10.24
C VAL A 20 -26.69 -14.04 8.88
N GLU A 21 -27.63 -13.14 8.74
CA GLU A 21 -27.80 -12.29 7.56
C GLU A 21 -27.75 -10.82 7.94
N PRO A 22 -27.00 -9.99 7.21
CA PRO A 22 -26.16 -10.33 6.06
C PRO A 22 -24.94 -11.18 6.44
N ALA A 23 -24.58 -12.15 5.58
CA ALA A 23 -23.44 -13.06 5.78
C ALA A 23 -22.10 -12.46 5.28
N THR A 24 -22.08 -11.20 4.92
CA THR A 24 -20.88 -10.51 4.43
C THR A 24 -20.07 -9.92 5.58
N PRO A 25 -18.72 -10.03 5.55
CA PRO A 25 -17.87 -9.50 6.63
C PRO A 25 -17.83 -7.97 6.69
N VAL A 26 -18.27 -7.27 5.62
CA VAL A 26 -18.40 -5.82 5.58
C VAL A 26 -19.87 -5.47 5.38
N VAL A 27 -20.40 -4.64 6.28
CA VAL A 27 -21.83 -4.29 6.35
C VAL A 27 -22.01 -2.77 6.44
N PRO A 28 -23.17 -2.23 6.01
CA PRO A 28 -23.50 -0.82 6.20
C PRO A 28 -23.51 -0.41 7.69
N VAL A 29 -23.15 0.83 7.98
CA VAL A 29 -23.25 1.40 9.34
C VAL A 29 -24.68 1.38 9.92
N THR A 30 -25.69 1.13 9.08
CA THR A 30 -27.11 1.00 9.44
C THR A 30 -27.62 -0.43 9.37
N VAL A 31 -26.73 -1.43 9.44
CA VAL A 31 -27.07 -2.85 9.31
C VAL A 31 -28.12 -3.29 10.31
N SER A 32 -28.98 -4.21 9.88
CA SER A 32 -29.85 -5.00 10.74
C SER A 32 -29.50 -6.47 10.55
N PHE A 33 -29.27 -7.18 11.63
CA PHE A 33 -28.99 -8.62 11.56
C PHE A 33 -30.23 -9.45 11.80
N THR A 34 -30.35 -10.53 11.01
CA THR A 34 -31.31 -11.61 11.27
C THR A 34 -30.52 -12.89 11.55
N VAL A 35 -30.65 -13.41 12.76
CA VAL A 35 -30.02 -14.66 13.18
C VAL A 35 -31.07 -15.75 13.20
N ARG A 36 -30.79 -16.85 12.51
CA ARG A 36 -31.67 -18.02 12.47
C ARG A 36 -31.12 -19.12 13.35
N PHE A 37 -31.99 -19.71 14.16
CA PHE A 37 -31.68 -20.82 15.06
C PHE A 37 -32.27 -22.14 14.56
N SER A 38 -31.82 -23.24 15.14
CA SER A 38 -32.36 -24.58 14.86
C SER A 38 -33.75 -24.82 15.46
N GLU A 39 -34.12 -23.98 16.45
CA GLU A 39 -35.33 -24.14 17.25
C GLU A 39 -35.96 -22.80 17.64
N THR A 40 -37.23 -22.87 18.09
CA THR A 40 -37.96 -21.70 18.59
C THR A 40 -37.38 -21.24 19.92
N LEU A 41 -37.04 -19.97 20.02
CA LEU A 41 -36.47 -19.37 21.25
C LEU A 41 -37.56 -19.02 22.25
N ASP A 42 -37.20 -19.02 23.55
CA ASP A 42 -37.95 -18.37 24.60
C ASP A 42 -37.65 -16.86 24.59
N GLU A 43 -38.61 -16.03 24.16
CA GLU A 43 -38.49 -14.58 24.06
C GLU A 43 -38.09 -13.92 25.38
N ALA A 44 -38.45 -14.50 26.54
CA ALA A 44 -38.12 -13.97 27.85
C ALA A 44 -36.62 -14.03 28.19
N THR A 45 -35.87 -14.88 27.48
CA THR A 45 -34.42 -15.06 27.67
C THR A 45 -33.59 -14.15 26.74
N VAL A 46 -34.23 -13.41 25.82
CA VAL A 46 -33.55 -12.59 24.80
C VAL A 46 -33.71 -11.11 25.12
N SER A 47 -32.62 -10.45 25.44
CA SER A 47 -32.57 -9.00 25.73
C SER A 47 -31.33 -8.36 25.14
N GLY A 48 -31.49 -7.19 24.49
CA GLY A 48 -30.43 -6.30 24.04
C GLY A 48 -30.31 -5.04 24.92
N ASP A 49 -31.06 -4.96 26.00
CA ASP A 49 -31.01 -3.83 26.92
C ASP A 49 -29.89 -4.02 27.95
N VAL A 50 -28.83 -3.20 27.81
CA VAL A 50 -27.62 -3.25 28.65
C VAL A 50 -27.91 -2.91 30.12
N THR A 51 -29.03 -2.23 30.40
CA THR A 51 -29.47 -1.90 31.78
C THR A 51 -30.37 -2.97 32.41
N ALA A 52 -30.79 -3.97 31.62
CA ALA A 52 -31.62 -5.04 32.12
C ALA A 52 -30.76 -6.15 32.78
N ASP A 53 -31.34 -6.81 33.78
CA ASP A 53 -30.70 -7.90 34.53
C ASP A 53 -30.48 -9.16 33.68
N ASN A 54 -30.92 -9.19 32.42
CA ASN A 54 -30.90 -10.34 31.54
C ASN A 54 -30.29 -10.04 30.16
N LEU A 55 -29.35 -9.10 30.03
CA LEU A 55 -28.65 -8.86 28.76
C LEU A 55 -28.12 -10.20 28.19
N SER A 56 -28.53 -10.53 26.99
CA SER A 56 -28.13 -11.77 26.32
C SER A 56 -27.70 -11.59 24.87
N VAL A 57 -27.94 -10.39 24.28
CA VAL A 57 -27.51 -10.00 22.94
C VAL A 57 -26.79 -8.67 23.01
N ALA A 58 -25.56 -8.62 22.55
CA ALA A 58 -24.72 -7.42 22.56
C ALA A 58 -24.04 -7.22 21.20
N VAL A 59 -23.81 -5.96 20.83
CA VAL A 59 -22.88 -5.54 19.77
C VAL A 59 -21.86 -4.59 20.41
N ALA A 60 -20.60 -4.92 20.29
CA ALA A 60 -19.50 -4.11 20.82
C ALA A 60 -18.35 -4.06 19.81
N THR A 61 -17.40 -3.12 19.95
CA THR A 61 -16.22 -3.12 19.10
C THR A 61 -15.38 -4.36 19.37
N ARG A 62 -14.67 -4.86 18.36
CA ARG A 62 -13.85 -6.07 18.51
C ARG A 62 -12.78 -5.93 19.58
N ALA A 63 -12.31 -4.71 19.84
CA ALA A 63 -11.31 -4.42 20.86
C ALA A 63 -11.84 -4.60 22.30
N GLU A 64 -13.15 -4.42 22.53
CA GLU A 64 -13.79 -4.47 23.83
C GLU A 64 -14.31 -5.86 24.20
N VAL A 65 -14.47 -6.75 23.19
CA VAL A 65 -14.93 -8.12 23.41
C VAL A 65 -13.76 -9.01 23.81
N ASP A 66 -13.47 -9.05 25.10
CA ASP A 66 -12.49 -9.91 25.76
C ASP A 66 -13.18 -11.00 26.63
N ASP A 67 -12.38 -11.84 27.30
CA ASP A 67 -12.90 -12.93 28.15
C ASP A 67 -13.75 -12.37 29.33
N ALA A 68 -13.42 -11.17 29.82
CA ALA A 68 -14.18 -10.54 30.90
C ALA A 68 -15.54 -10.03 30.38
N PHE A 69 -15.60 -9.46 29.17
CA PHE A 69 -16.85 -9.07 28.51
C PHE A 69 -17.78 -10.29 28.32
N LEU A 70 -17.22 -11.39 27.82
CA LEU A 70 -17.99 -12.63 27.61
C LEU A 70 -18.45 -13.26 28.93
N SER A 71 -17.64 -13.13 30.00
CA SER A 71 -18.02 -13.55 31.35
C SER A 71 -19.17 -12.71 31.90
N ASP A 72 -19.15 -11.39 31.70
CA ASP A 72 -20.23 -10.49 32.13
C ASP A 72 -21.51 -10.76 31.34
N LEU A 73 -21.42 -11.02 30.03
CA LEU A 73 -22.57 -11.37 29.20
C LEU A 73 -23.20 -12.72 29.59
N LYS A 74 -22.39 -13.64 30.12
CA LYS A 74 -22.84 -14.95 30.60
C LYS A 74 -23.45 -14.89 32.01
N ASN A 75 -22.97 -13.99 32.86
CA ASN A 75 -23.33 -13.90 34.27
C ASN A 75 -24.00 -12.55 34.60
N PRO A 76 -25.26 -12.34 34.20
CA PRO A 76 -25.96 -11.07 34.46
C PRO A 76 -26.14 -10.78 35.98
N PRO A 77 -26.24 -9.51 36.38
CA PRO A 77 -26.33 -8.34 35.52
C PRO A 77 -25.00 -7.97 34.86
N PHE A 78 -25.08 -7.39 33.66
CA PHE A 78 -23.89 -6.91 32.93
C PHE A 78 -23.21 -5.79 33.70
N SER A 79 -21.87 -5.76 33.73
CA SER A 79 -21.08 -4.82 34.52
C SER A 79 -21.38 -3.36 34.16
N GLU A 80 -21.74 -2.54 35.17
CA GLU A 80 -22.00 -1.10 34.97
C GLU A 80 -20.82 -0.34 34.35
N THR A 81 -19.58 -0.79 34.59
CA THR A 81 -18.38 -0.15 34.06
C THR A 81 -18.15 -0.43 32.58
N ARG A 82 -18.89 -1.38 32.00
CA ARG A 82 -18.81 -1.79 30.58
C ARG A 82 -20.07 -1.50 29.78
N GLN A 83 -21.07 -0.88 30.39
CA GLN A 83 -22.31 -0.57 29.67
C GLN A 83 -22.09 0.38 28.49
N ASP A 84 -21.11 1.29 28.61
CA ASP A 84 -20.73 2.22 27.52
C ASP A 84 -20.00 1.52 26.36
N ASP A 85 -19.48 0.29 26.57
CA ASP A 85 -18.82 -0.51 25.54
C ASP A 85 -19.83 -1.18 24.58
N VAL A 86 -21.11 -1.24 24.97
CA VAL A 86 -22.17 -1.92 24.23
C VAL A 86 -23.02 -0.92 23.44
N VAL A 87 -23.21 -1.22 22.16
CA VAL A 87 -24.10 -0.45 21.29
C VAL A 87 -25.55 -0.63 21.75
N ALA A 88 -26.31 0.48 21.84
CA ALA A 88 -27.72 0.42 22.16
C ALA A 88 -28.53 -0.30 21.08
N LEU A 89 -29.18 -1.41 21.46
CA LEU A 89 -29.87 -2.31 20.55
C LEU A 89 -31.40 -2.31 20.76
N SER A 90 -32.09 -2.69 19.68
CA SER A 90 -33.45 -3.21 19.72
C SER A 90 -33.46 -4.62 19.19
N VAL A 91 -33.93 -5.56 19.97
CA VAL A 91 -34.01 -6.96 19.59
C VAL A 91 -35.46 -7.44 19.54
N SER A 92 -35.77 -8.34 18.62
CA SER A 92 -37.09 -8.99 18.55
C SER A 92 -36.95 -10.44 18.10
N VAL A 93 -37.73 -11.31 18.74
CA VAL A 93 -37.76 -12.74 18.41
C VAL A 93 -39.08 -13.09 17.74
N ARG A 94 -39.03 -13.93 16.71
CA ARG A 94 -40.22 -14.56 16.09
C ARG A 94 -39.89 -16.01 15.76
N GLY A 95 -40.28 -16.90 16.63
CA GLY A 95 -40.00 -18.33 16.48
C GLY A 95 -38.51 -18.62 16.57
N ASP A 96 -37.92 -19.12 15.48
CA ASP A 96 -36.51 -19.44 15.33
C ASP A 96 -35.66 -18.27 14.77
N HIS A 97 -36.23 -17.06 14.68
CA HIS A 97 -35.53 -15.88 14.13
C HIS A 97 -35.38 -14.79 15.21
N LEU A 98 -34.15 -14.31 15.37
CA LEU A 98 -33.79 -13.12 16.15
C LEU A 98 -33.42 -12.00 15.20
N THR A 99 -34.09 -10.85 15.31
CA THR A 99 -33.71 -9.62 14.60
C THR A 99 -33.01 -8.67 15.58
N VAL A 100 -31.85 -8.17 15.20
CA VAL A 100 -31.03 -7.23 15.98
C VAL A 100 -30.85 -5.96 15.16
N THR A 101 -31.28 -4.84 15.73
CA THR A 101 -31.10 -3.49 15.16
C THR A 101 -30.47 -2.57 16.20
N HIS A 102 -29.64 -1.63 15.75
CA HIS A 102 -29.08 -0.61 16.62
C HIS A 102 -29.87 0.71 16.50
N THR A 103 -29.88 1.49 17.57
CA THR A 103 -30.71 2.72 17.66
C THR A 103 -30.06 3.94 16.98
N ALA A 104 -28.73 3.90 16.78
CA ALA A 104 -27.96 4.92 16.07
C ALA A 104 -26.99 4.21 15.10
N PRO A 105 -26.58 4.85 13.98
CA PRO A 105 -25.59 4.27 13.08
C PRO A 105 -24.29 3.86 13.82
N LEU A 106 -23.72 2.71 13.44
CA LEU A 106 -22.43 2.25 13.94
C LEU A 106 -21.31 3.18 13.45
N VAL A 107 -20.18 3.18 14.14
CA VAL A 107 -19.00 3.96 13.71
C VAL A 107 -18.47 3.36 12.40
N PRO A 108 -18.22 4.17 11.37
CA PRO A 108 -17.67 3.70 10.10
C PRO A 108 -16.29 3.04 10.24
N LEU A 109 -15.95 2.13 9.32
CA LEU A 109 -14.64 1.46 9.21
C LEU A 109 -14.18 0.80 10.52
N THR A 110 -15.12 0.34 11.33
CA THR A 110 -14.86 -0.20 12.67
C THR A 110 -15.23 -1.69 12.70
N ALA A 111 -14.35 -2.49 13.29
CA ALA A 111 -14.59 -3.91 13.52
C ALA A 111 -15.47 -4.09 14.78
N TYR A 112 -16.54 -4.86 14.64
CA TYR A 112 -17.52 -5.17 15.68
C TYR A 112 -17.70 -6.67 15.84
N VAL A 113 -18.29 -7.05 16.96
CA VAL A 113 -18.77 -8.42 17.23
C VAL A 113 -20.24 -8.35 17.64
N LEU A 114 -21.09 -9.13 16.99
CA LEU A 114 -22.40 -9.50 17.51
C LEU A 114 -22.21 -10.74 18.40
N ALA A 115 -22.46 -10.59 19.70
CA ALA A 115 -22.37 -11.65 20.71
C ALA A 115 -23.76 -12.06 21.19
N ILE A 116 -24.03 -13.36 21.21
CA ILE A 116 -25.28 -13.92 21.77
C ILE A 116 -24.87 -14.89 22.86
N SER A 117 -25.33 -14.63 24.09
CA SER A 117 -25.03 -15.43 25.27
C SER A 117 -25.65 -16.83 25.21
N ASP A 118 -25.03 -17.79 25.86
CA ASP A 118 -25.61 -19.10 26.15
C ASP A 118 -26.77 -19.05 27.18
N ASN A 119 -27.09 -17.87 27.69
CA ASN A 119 -28.32 -17.64 28.45
C ASN A 119 -29.59 -17.57 27.59
N VAL A 120 -29.44 -17.39 26.27
CA VAL A 120 -30.55 -17.55 25.32
C VAL A 120 -30.96 -19.02 25.31
N ARG A 121 -32.26 -19.27 25.47
CA ARG A 121 -32.85 -20.62 25.61
C ARG A 121 -33.97 -20.84 24.62
N ASP A 122 -34.26 -22.11 24.39
CA ASP A 122 -35.50 -22.55 23.74
C ASP A 122 -36.68 -22.57 24.73
N GLN A 123 -37.84 -22.94 24.24
CA GLN A 123 -39.06 -23.07 25.08
C GLN A 123 -39.00 -24.20 26.10
N ALA A 124 -38.08 -25.16 25.92
CA ALA A 124 -37.82 -26.26 26.87
C ALA A 124 -36.73 -25.90 27.90
N SER A 125 -36.20 -24.68 27.85
CA SER A 125 -35.15 -24.14 28.73
C SER A 125 -33.74 -24.70 28.45
N ASN A 126 -33.51 -25.34 27.29
CA ASN A 126 -32.16 -25.74 26.90
C ASN A 126 -31.33 -24.50 26.48
N PRO A 127 -30.08 -24.33 26.94
CA PRO A 127 -29.23 -23.20 26.60
C PRO A 127 -28.69 -23.30 25.17
N LEU A 128 -28.35 -22.10 24.58
CA LEU A 128 -27.64 -22.04 23.31
C LEU A 128 -26.32 -22.82 23.38
N VAL A 129 -26.04 -23.64 22.37
CA VAL A 129 -24.80 -24.43 22.28
C VAL A 129 -23.98 -24.11 21.03
N GLY A 130 -22.67 -24.25 21.18
CA GLY A 130 -21.71 -24.15 20.09
C GLY A 130 -21.69 -25.39 19.18
N PRO A 131 -20.78 -25.39 18.18
CA PRO A 131 -20.64 -26.51 17.25
C PRO A 131 -20.25 -27.84 17.92
N ASP A 132 -19.61 -27.79 19.08
CA ASP A 132 -19.21 -28.92 19.91
C ASP A 132 -20.36 -29.49 20.80
N GLY A 133 -21.51 -28.83 20.81
CA GLY A 133 -22.67 -29.19 21.62
C GLY A 133 -22.60 -28.74 23.08
N LEU A 134 -21.59 -27.95 23.46
CA LEU A 134 -21.47 -27.37 24.79
C LEU A 134 -22.10 -25.99 24.84
N ALA A 135 -22.63 -25.58 25.99
CA ALA A 135 -23.17 -24.25 26.22
C ALA A 135 -22.05 -23.21 26.05
N ALA A 136 -22.18 -22.37 25.04
CA ALA A 136 -21.19 -21.34 24.70
C ALA A 136 -21.85 -20.16 24.00
N PRO A 137 -21.35 -18.93 24.17
CA PRO A 137 -21.81 -17.77 23.44
C PRO A 137 -21.51 -17.91 21.94
N PHE A 138 -22.40 -17.40 21.09
CA PHE A 138 -22.16 -17.27 19.66
C PHE A 138 -21.57 -15.89 19.36
N LEU A 139 -20.51 -15.86 18.56
CA LEU A 139 -19.81 -14.64 18.15
C LEU A 139 -19.80 -14.54 16.61
N TYR A 140 -20.17 -13.36 16.11
CA TYR A 140 -20.12 -13.05 14.70
C TYR A 140 -19.34 -11.75 14.48
N ASP A 141 -18.14 -11.86 13.88
CA ASP A 141 -17.27 -10.74 13.56
C ASP A 141 -17.71 -10.07 12.26
N PHE A 142 -17.77 -8.74 12.27
CA PHE A 142 -18.05 -7.94 11.08
C PHE A 142 -17.35 -6.58 11.16
N THR A 143 -17.21 -5.90 10.00
CA THR A 143 -16.67 -4.55 9.91
C THR A 143 -17.68 -3.65 9.24
N THR A 144 -17.87 -2.43 9.74
CA THR A 144 -18.73 -1.45 9.08
C THR A 144 -18.05 -0.85 7.84
N ASP A 145 -18.85 -0.50 6.84
CA ASP A 145 -18.39 0.28 5.69
C ASP A 145 -18.08 1.75 6.06
N ALA A 146 -17.68 2.55 5.08
CA ALA A 146 -17.41 3.98 5.29
C ALA A 146 -18.69 4.83 5.51
N GLY A 147 -19.86 4.21 5.53
CA GLY A 147 -21.15 4.90 5.65
C GLY A 147 -21.62 5.54 4.34
N SER A 148 -22.55 6.48 4.44
CA SER A 148 -22.96 7.26 3.27
C SER A 148 -21.81 8.11 2.76
N PRO A 149 -21.54 8.13 1.42
CA PRO A 149 -20.53 9.01 0.88
C PRO A 149 -20.92 10.49 1.11
N GLU A 150 -19.90 11.31 1.29
CA GLU A 150 -20.03 12.76 1.47
C GLU A 150 -19.07 13.49 0.52
N VAL A 151 -19.41 14.73 0.17
CA VAL A 151 -18.47 15.63 -0.48
C VAL A 151 -17.48 16.13 0.56
N ALA A 152 -16.24 15.66 0.47
CA ALA A 152 -15.16 16.02 1.38
C ALA A 152 -14.55 17.39 1.05
N ALA A 153 -14.46 17.74 -0.24
CA ALA A 153 -13.90 19.01 -0.68
C ALA A 153 -14.42 19.42 -2.07
N THR A 154 -14.27 20.69 -2.38
CA THR A 154 -14.41 21.23 -3.75
C THR A 154 -13.26 22.19 -4.04
N ASP A 155 -12.97 22.43 -5.31
CA ASP A 155 -11.99 23.43 -5.74
C ASP A 155 -12.58 24.85 -5.88
N VAL A 156 -13.83 25.05 -5.44
CA VAL A 156 -14.44 26.38 -5.35
C VAL A 156 -13.80 27.14 -4.16
N PRO A 157 -13.30 28.38 -4.39
CA PRO A 157 -12.72 29.17 -3.30
C PRO A 157 -13.69 29.33 -2.12
N GLY A 158 -13.15 29.43 -0.90
CA GLY A 158 -13.96 29.51 0.34
C GLY A 158 -14.91 30.70 0.42
N ASN A 159 -14.70 31.74 -0.40
CA ASN A 159 -15.63 32.87 -0.52
C ASN A 159 -16.75 32.62 -1.56
N GLY A 160 -16.75 31.46 -2.22
CA GLY A 160 -17.73 31.08 -3.23
C GLY A 160 -17.64 31.86 -4.57
N ILE A 161 -16.62 32.70 -4.75
CA ILE A 161 -16.49 33.54 -5.96
C ILE A 161 -15.54 32.85 -6.95
N VAL A 162 -16.01 32.67 -8.19
CA VAL A 162 -15.25 32.06 -9.29
C VAL A 162 -15.23 33.02 -10.49
N VAL A 163 -14.22 32.89 -11.36
CA VAL A 163 -14.17 33.67 -12.60
C VAL A 163 -15.25 33.24 -13.60
N PRO A 164 -15.85 34.15 -14.40
CA PRO A 164 -16.93 33.79 -15.33
C PRO A 164 -16.53 32.77 -16.40
N ASN A 165 -15.25 32.70 -16.76
CA ASN A 165 -14.70 31.75 -17.73
C ASN A 165 -14.19 30.44 -17.10
N ARG A 166 -14.53 30.15 -15.83
CA ARG A 166 -14.18 28.88 -15.19
C ARG A 166 -14.71 27.70 -16.01
N LYS A 167 -13.82 26.75 -16.28
CA LYS A 167 -14.11 25.55 -17.09
C LYS A 167 -14.38 24.33 -16.25
N TYR A 168 -13.66 24.19 -15.13
CA TYR A 168 -13.68 22.99 -14.30
C TYR A 168 -14.22 23.27 -12.91
N PHE A 169 -15.09 22.38 -12.42
CA PHE A 169 -15.54 22.31 -11.04
C PHE A 169 -15.26 20.91 -10.53
N ARG A 170 -14.36 20.79 -9.56
CA ARG A 170 -13.98 19.50 -8.98
C ARG A 170 -14.67 19.28 -7.65
N VAL A 171 -15.09 18.05 -7.44
CA VAL A 171 -15.77 17.58 -6.23
C VAL A 171 -15.05 16.32 -5.78
N THR A 172 -14.48 16.34 -4.57
CA THR A 172 -13.82 15.20 -3.96
C THR A 172 -14.78 14.53 -2.97
N PHE A 173 -14.92 13.23 -3.05
CA PHE A 173 -15.72 12.41 -2.14
C PHE A 173 -14.81 11.73 -1.10
N ASN A 174 -15.37 11.47 0.09
CA ASN A 174 -14.64 10.79 1.17
C ASN A 174 -14.40 9.30 0.91
N GLN A 175 -15.03 8.72 -0.11
CA GLN A 175 -14.90 7.32 -0.52
C GLN A 175 -15.26 7.15 -2.01
N PRO A 176 -14.93 5.99 -2.65
CA PRO A 176 -15.31 5.70 -4.03
C PRO A 176 -16.83 5.72 -4.24
N VAL A 177 -17.25 6.39 -5.31
CA VAL A 177 -18.67 6.54 -5.66
C VAL A 177 -18.99 6.08 -7.08
N ARG A 178 -20.28 5.83 -7.34
CA ARG A 178 -20.87 5.46 -8.65
C ARG A 178 -22.01 6.41 -9.01
N ASN A 179 -22.50 6.30 -10.25
CA ASN A 179 -23.61 7.08 -10.80
C ASN A 179 -23.34 8.60 -10.81
N VAL A 180 -22.07 9.00 -10.97
CA VAL A 180 -21.72 10.41 -11.16
C VAL A 180 -21.84 10.75 -12.64
N GLY A 181 -22.69 11.73 -12.95
CA GLY A 181 -22.96 12.16 -14.31
C GLY A 181 -23.60 13.55 -14.34
N THR A 182 -23.96 14.02 -15.54
CA THR A 182 -24.50 15.37 -15.76
C THR A 182 -25.86 15.61 -15.08
N ASP A 183 -26.57 14.56 -14.69
CA ASP A 183 -27.87 14.62 -14.00
C ASP A 183 -27.72 14.57 -12.48
N THR A 184 -26.57 14.12 -11.98
CA THR A 184 -26.34 13.90 -10.55
C THR A 184 -25.31 14.85 -9.95
N LEU A 185 -24.39 15.37 -10.77
CA LEU A 185 -23.49 16.48 -10.45
C LEU A 185 -23.82 17.64 -11.39
N THR A 186 -24.39 18.73 -10.85
CA THR A 186 -24.98 19.81 -11.64
C THR A 186 -24.52 21.18 -11.17
N LEU A 187 -24.51 22.14 -12.12
CA LEU A 187 -24.33 23.57 -11.83
C LEU A 187 -25.55 24.31 -12.42
N THR A 188 -26.39 24.89 -11.57
CA THR A 188 -27.65 25.56 -11.96
C THR A 188 -27.72 26.96 -11.36
N GLY A 189 -28.46 27.88 -11.96
CA GLY A 189 -28.61 29.23 -11.40
C GLY A 189 -29.02 30.30 -12.41
N ALA A 190 -28.30 31.43 -12.45
CA ALA A 190 -28.58 32.60 -13.28
C ALA A 190 -28.72 32.28 -14.79
N SER A 191 -28.08 31.20 -15.22
CA SER A 191 -28.29 30.53 -16.50
C SER A 191 -28.17 29.03 -16.29
N THR A 192 -28.44 28.22 -17.33
CA THR A 192 -28.07 26.80 -17.34
C THR A 192 -26.76 26.69 -18.13
N PRO A 193 -25.57 26.60 -17.46
CA PRO A 193 -24.32 26.50 -18.19
C PRO A 193 -24.31 25.20 -19.01
N ALA A 194 -23.76 25.27 -20.22
CA ALA A 194 -23.60 24.07 -21.02
C ALA A 194 -22.49 23.18 -20.42
N VAL A 195 -22.85 21.98 -19.99
CA VAL A 195 -21.92 20.97 -19.49
C VAL A 195 -21.48 20.10 -20.66
N SER A 196 -20.17 19.99 -20.90
CA SER A 196 -19.61 19.12 -21.94
C SER A 196 -19.38 17.70 -21.44
N ALA A 197 -18.98 17.54 -20.18
CA ALA A 197 -18.69 16.24 -19.59
C ALA A 197 -18.72 16.29 -18.05
N VAL A 198 -18.86 15.12 -17.44
CA VAL A 198 -18.45 14.86 -16.06
C VAL A 198 -17.44 13.72 -16.10
N LEU A 199 -16.23 13.98 -15.63
CA LEU A 199 -15.11 13.04 -15.64
C LEU A 199 -14.87 12.52 -14.21
N MET A 200 -14.58 11.23 -14.10
CA MET A 200 -14.20 10.60 -12.83
C MET A 200 -12.74 10.18 -12.88
N ASN A 201 -12.01 10.36 -11.77
CA ASN A 201 -10.70 9.75 -11.63
C ASN A 201 -10.80 8.22 -11.52
N GLU A 202 -9.68 7.51 -11.69
CA GLU A 202 -9.63 6.04 -11.64
C GLU A 202 -10.06 5.49 -10.27
N ALA A 203 -9.71 6.17 -9.18
CA ALA A 203 -10.10 5.82 -7.82
C ALA A 203 -11.59 6.08 -7.52
N ARG A 204 -12.31 6.76 -8.42
CA ARG A 204 -13.73 7.15 -8.27
C ARG A 204 -14.01 8.00 -7.02
N THR A 205 -13.01 8.75 -6.57
CA THR A 205 -13.09 9.66 -5.42
C THR A 205 -13.11 11.14 -5.82
N GLU A 206 -12.88 11.46 -7.10
CA GLU A 206 -12.95 12.82 -7.59
C GLU A 206 -13.73 12.88 -8.90
N ALA A 207 -14.69 13.80 -8.96
CA ALA A 207 -15.46 14.13 -10.16
C ALA A 207 -15.12 15.54 -10.63
N THR A 208 -14.92 15.72 -11.93
CA THR A 208 -14.75 17.00 -12.58
C THR A 208 -15.92 17.30 -13.52
N LEU A 209 -16.73 18.29 -13.17
CA LEU A 209 -17.75 18.83 -14.06
C LEU A 209 -17.07 19.83 -15.01
N VAL A 210 -17.16 19.58 -16.31
CA VAL A 210 -16.52 20.36 -17.38
C VAL A 210 -17.56 21.18 -18.12
N LEU A 211 -17.42 22.49 -18.08
CA LEU A 211 -18.28 23.39 -18.86
C LEU A 211 -17.78 23.47 -20.31
N ALA A 212 -18.73 23.52 -21.24
CA ALA A 212 -18.45 23.71 -22.68
C ALA A 212 -17.83 25.09 -22.93
N ASP A 213 -17.03 25.17 -23.99
CA ASP A 213 -16.52 26.46 -24.45
C ASP A 213 -17.70 27.35 -24.98
N PRO A 214 -17.68 28.64 -24.67
CA PRO A 214 -18.72 29.55 -25.14
C PRO A 214 -18.65 29.71 -26.68
N ALA A 215 -19.78 29.88 -27.30
CA ALA A 215 -19.85 30.13 -28.77
C ALA A 215 -19.19 31.45 -29.19
N SER A 216 -19.11 32.42 -28.27
CA SER A 216 -18.44 33.70 -28.44
C SER A 216 -18.08 34.30 -27.08
N GLY A 217 -17.07 35.15 -27.03
CA GLY A 217 -16.58 35.75 -25.76
C GLY A 217 -15.78 34.78 -24.92
N CYS A 218 -15.60 35.10 -23.63
CA CYS A 218 -14.86 34.27 -22.68
C CYS A 218 -15.75 33.61 -21.61
N GLU A 219 -16.99 34.05 -21.47
CA GLU A 219 -17.85 33.77 -20.34
C GLU A 219 -18.58 32.43 -20.50
N ARG A 220 -18.38 31.49 -19.60
CA ARG A 220 -19.16 30.25 -19.44
C ARG A 220 -20.30 30.45 -18.43
N LEU A 221 -20.11 31.39 -17.50
CA LEU A 221 -21.06 31.82 -16.49
C LEU A 221 -21.44 33.27 -16.72
N VAL A 222 -22.67 33.65 -16.47
CA VAL A 222 -23.11 35.06 -16.52
C VAL A 222 -22.35 35.85 -15.45
N PRO A 223 -21.66 36.95 -15.80
CA PRO A 223 -20.99 37.79 -14.81
C PRO A 223 -21.91 38.24 -13.69
N ALA A 224 -21.44 38.21 -12.45
CA ALA A 224 -22.18 38.44 -11.22
C ALA A 224 -23.39 37.50 -10.99
N GLY A 225 -23.55 36.46 -11.80
CA GLY A 225 -24.61 35.46 -11.68
C GLY A 225 -24.43 34.57 -10.43
N GLN A 226 -25.58 34.18 -9.85
CA GLN A 226 -25.63 33.25 -8.72
C GLN A 226 -25.90 31.84 -9.24
N TYR A 227 -25.15 30.86 -8.73
CA TYR A 227 -25.24 29.44 -9.12
C TYR A 227 -25.21 28.56 -7.88
N ALA A 228 -25.61 27.31 -8.04
CA ALA A 228 -25.48 26.25 -7.07
C ALA A 228 -24.78 25.03 -7.72
N LEU A 229 -23.64 24.64 -7.18
CA LEU A 229 -23.00 23.35 -7.48
C LEU A 229 -23.65 22.30 -6.57
N SER A 230 -24.28 21.30 -7.17
CA SER A 230 -25.04 20.30 -6.39
C SER A 230 -24.64 18.88 -6.79
N ALA A 231 -24.51 18.01 -5.77
CA ALA A 231 -24.36 16.58 -5.92
C ALA A 231 -25.55 15.88 -5.26
N SER A 232 -26.27 15.04 -6.02
CA SER A 232 -27.53 14.44 -5.58
C SER A 232 -27.33 13.11 -4.87
N ALA A 233 -28.32 12.68 -4.08
CA ALA A 233 -28.37 11.37 -3.44
C ALA A 233 -28.47 10.18 -4.41
N ALA A 234 -28.61 10.41 -5.72
CA ALA A 234 -28.52 9.35 -6.75
C ALA A 234 -27.07 8.87 -6.98
N ILE A 235 -26.07 9.65 -6.55
CA ILE A 235 -24.69 9.20 -6.40
C ILE A 235 -24.65 8.24 -5.22
N VAL A 236 -24.01 7.09 -5.37
CA VAL A 236 -23.96 6.05 -4.33
C VAL A 236 -22.54 5.53 -4.11
N ALA A 237 -22.25 5.08 -2.92
CA ALA A 237 -21.05 4.29 -2.63
C ALA A 237 -21.09 2.93 -3.35
N ASP A 238 -19.98 2.19 -3.35
CA ASP A 238 -19.90 0.81 -3.86
C ASP A 238 -20.84 -0.15 -3.11
N THR A 239 -21.13 0.15 -1.84
CA THR A 239 -22.09 -0.57 -0.99
C THR A 239 -23.56 -0.24 -1.29
N GLY A 240 -23.83 0.73 -2.18
CA GLY A 240 -25.18 1.18 -2.52
C GLY A 240 -25.73 2.28 -1.59
N GLN A 241 -24.97 2.73 -0.58
CA GLN A 241 -25.38 3.84 0.29
C GLN A 241 -25.45 5.15 -0.52
N PRO A 242 -26.55 5.91 -0.41
CA PRO A 242 -26.71 7.16 -1.14
C PRO A 242 -25.80 8.27 -0.59
N LEU A 243 -25.33 9.16 -1.47
CA LEU A 243 -24.60 10.36 -1.08
C LEU A 243 -25.46 11.24 -0.17
N VAL A 244 -24.85 11.77 0.88
CA VAL A 244 -25.45 12.90 1.62
C VAL A 244 -25.54 14.07 0.65
N ALA A 245 -26.78 14.49 0.32
CA ALA A 245 -27.02 15.53 -0.67
C ALA A 245 -26.23 16.81 -0.37
N PHE A 246 -25.51 17.30 -1.36
CA PHE A 246 -24.61 18.44 -1.22
C PHE A 246 -25.04 19.59 -2.13
N THR A 247 -24.96 20.82 -1.64
CA THR A 247 -25.19 22.03 -2.43
C THR A 247 -24.28 23.15 -1.94
N LEU A 248 -23.50 23.73 -2.86
CA LEU A 248 -22.60 24.83 -2.60
C LEU A 248 -23.02 26.05 -3.45
N PRO A 249 -23.30 27.22 -2.82
CA PRO A 249 -23.54 28.44 -3.57
C PRO A 249 -22.24 28.95 -4.23
N VAL A 250 -22.35 29.33 -5.49
CA VAL A 250 -21.26 29.85 -6.31
C VAL A 250 -21.68 31.17 -6.95
N THR A 251 -20.83 32.19 -6.88
CA THR A 251 -21.04 33.49 -7.53
C THR A 251 -20.01 33.68 -8.62
N ALA A 252 -20.45 33.97 -9.85
CA ALA A 252 -19.51 34.37 -10.90
C ALA A 252 -19.02 35.80 -10.62
N GLY A 253 -17.71 36.03 -10.74
CA GLY A 253 -17.11 37.35 -10.68
C GLY A 253 -17.53 38.26 -11.84
N ALA A 254 -17.04 39.49 -11.85
CA ALA A 254 -17.42 40.50 -12.84
C ALA A 254 -16.65 40.36 -14.18
N ALA A 255 -15.46 39.76 -14.18
CA ALA A 255 -14.57 39.69 -15.35
C ALA A 255 -13.91 38.31 -15.49
N CYS A 256 -13.68 37.92 -16.75
CA CYS A 256 -12.91 36.74 -17.09
C CYS A 256 -11.46 36.87 -16.64
N ASP A 257 -10.87 35.74 -16.22
CA ASP A 257 -9.43 35.62 -16.11
C ASP A 257 -8.81 35.35 -17.48
N THR A 258 -8.06 36.30 -17.99
CA THR A 258 -7.37 36.24 -19.29
C THR A 258 -5.86 36.14 -19.15
N ALA A 259 -5.35 36.08 -17.90
CA ALA A 259 -3.93 35.93 -17.66
C ALA A 259 -3.48 34.51 -18.08
N ALA A 260 -2.34 34.43 -18.74
CA ALA A 260 -1.77 33.11 -19.11
C ALA A 260 -1.30 32.36 -17.87
N ASN A 261 -1.53 31.05 -17.85
CA ASN A 261 -0.82 30.19 -16.92
C ASN A 261 0.65 30.06 -17.34
N THR A 262 1.57 29.98 -16.40
CA THR A 262 3.02 29.86 -16.67
C THR A 262 3.66 28.85 -15.74
N LEU A 263 4.74 28.21 -16.23
CA LEU A 263 5.58 27.29 -15.46
C LEU A 263 6.92 27.98 -15.16
N ARG A 264 7.45 27.75 -13.98
CA ARG A 264 8.77 28.19 -13.53
C ARG A 264 9.41 27.18 -12.59
N ASP A 265 10.71 27.32 -12.36
CA ASP A 265 11.48 26.51 -11.42
C ASP A 265 11.32 25.01 -11.71
N VAL A 266 11.37 24.65 -13.01
CA VAL A 266 11.23 23.26 -13.46
C VAL A 266 12.57 22.55 -13.30
N GLU A 267 12.64 21.64 -12.35
CA GLU A 267 13.85 20.90 -12.00
C GLU A 267 13.57 19.41 -11.99
N ALA A 268 14.52 18.61 -12.50
CA ALA A 268 14.47 17.16 -12.43
C ALA A 268 15.69 16.64 -11.65
N VAL A 269 15.43 15.76 -10.68
CA VAL A 269 16.45 15.03 -9.94
C VAL A 269 16.30 13.55 -10.28
N ALA A 270 17.29 13.01 -10.96
CA ALA A 270 17.31 11.62 -11.38
C ALA A 270 17.97 10.73 -10.33
N GLY A 271 17.36 9.60 -10.06
CA GLY A 271 17.98 8.43 -9.43
C GLY A 271 18.38 7.42 -10.50
N GLU A 272 18.56 6.18 -10.14
CA GLU A 272 18.99 5.12 -11.06
C GLU A 272 17.84 4.57 -11.90
N VAL A 273 16.65 4.38 -11.30
CA VAL A 273 15.45 3.82 -11.96
C VAL A 273 14.21 4.70 -11.78
N SER A 274 14.40 5.90 -11.27
CA SER A 274 13.32 6.87 -11.03
C SER A 274 13.85 8.29 -11.15
N ALA A 275 12.93 9.25 -11.29
CA ALA A 275 13.27 10.68 -11.20
C ALA A 275 12.13 11.44 -10.55
N THR A 276 12.47 12.56 -9.92
CA THR A 276 11.51 13.50 -9.36
C THR A 276 11.57 14.79 -10.16
N VAL A 277 10.43 15.22 -10.73
CA VAL A 277 10.30 16.50 -11.41
C VAL A 277 9.51 17.46 -10.52
N ARG A 278 10.10 18.61 -10.19
CA ARG A 278 9.50 19.67 -9.38
C ARG A 278 9.30 20.91 -10.22
N TYR A 279 8.20 21.63 -10.00
CA TYR A 279 7.89 22.85 -10.72
C TYR A 279 6.82 23.68 -10.00
N VAL A 280 6.68 24.94 -10.41
CA VAL A 280 5.71 25.88 -9.88
C VAL A 280 4.87 26.43 -11.01
N THR A 281 3.54 26.47 -10.81
CA THR A 281 2.60 27.14 -11.72
C THR A 281 2.24 28.54 -11.20
N SER A 282 1.94 29.47 -12.09
CA SER A 282 1.46 30.80 -11.70
C SER A 282 0.01 30.81 -11.23
N LYS A 283 -0.73 29.75 -11.54
CA LYS A 283 -2.13 29.55 -11.16
C LYS A 283 -2.33 28.13 -10.60
N ALA A 284 -3.36 27.95 -9.80
CA ALA A 284 -3.80 26.62 -9.36
C ALA A 284 -4.12 25.75 -10.58
N SER A 285 -3.41 24.64 -10.73
CA SER A 285 -3.44 23.84 -11.96
C SER A 285 -3.49 22.34 -11.65
N VAL A 286 -4.09 21.59 -12.56
CA VAL A 286 -3.85 20.14 -12.68
C VAL A 286 -2.67 19.94 -13.61
N THR A 287 -1.79 19.02 -13.24
CA THR A 287 -0.54 18.84 -13.97
C THR A 287 -0.25 17.38 -14.26
N GLU A 288 0.37 17.16 -15.41
CA GLU A 288 0.89 15.86 -15.84
C GLU A 288 2.33 16.04 -16.30
N VAL A 289 3.16 15.02 -16.11
CA VAL A 289 4.51 14.96 -16.67
C VAL A 289 4.59 13.75 -17.59
N TRP A 290 4.74 14.02 -18.87
CA TRP A 290 4.92 12.99 -19.89
C TRP A 290 6.42 12.78 -20.09
N PHE A 291 6.87 11.54 -20.20
CA PHE A 291 8.29 11.23 -20.33
C PHE A 291 8.53 10.00 -21.22
N GLY A 292 9.70 10.00 -21.85
CA GLY A 292 10.13 8.89 -22.71
C GLY A 292 11.65 8.96 -22.93
N VAL A 293 12.23 7.92 -23.54
CA VAL A 293 13.65 7.88 -23.86
C VAL A 293 14.01 9.06 -24.77
N ALA A 294 15.17 9.69 -24.48
CA ALA A 294 15.64 10.89 -25.16
C ALA A 294 15.65 10.73 -26.69
N GLY A 295 15.19 11.79 -27.39
CA GLY A 295 15.01 11.79 -28.83
C GLY A 295 13.70 11.16 -29.35
N GLY A 296 12.85 10.64 -28.46
CA GLY A 296 11.48 10.23 -28.78
C GLY A 296 10.53 11.41 -28.95
N ALA A 297 9.42 11.22 -29.68
CA ALA A 297 8.40 12.25 -29.82
C ALA A 297 7.60 12.39 -28.51
N LEU A 298 7.66 13.58 -27.89
CA LEU A 298 6.82 13.97 -26.74
C LEU A 298 5.57 14.76 -27.17
N ASP A 299 5.38 15.02 -28.47
CA ASP A 299 4.29 15.85 -29.03
C ASP A 299 3.08 15.01 -29.38
N CYS A 300 2.35 14.57 -28.35
CA CYS A 300 1.14 13.78 -28.54
C CYS A 300 -0.11 14.56 -28.13
N LEU A 301 -0.09 15.87 -28.21
CA LEU A 301 -1.27 16.71 -28.00
C LEU A 301 -2.31 16.40 -29.09
N GLY A 302 -3.22 15.48 -28.78
CA GLY A 302 -4.34 15.09 -29.65
C GLY A 302 -4.37 13.64 -30.12
N ALA A 303 -3.38 12.80 -29.78
CA ALA A 303 -3.39 11.34 -30.03
C ALA A 303 -2.63 10.59 -28.92
N PRO A 304 -3.02 9.34 -28.59
CA PRO A 304 -2.25 8.55 -27.62
C PRO A 304 -0.84 8.34 -28.14
N CYS A 305 0.18 8.76 -27.37
CA CYS A 305 1.57 8.40 -27.61
C CYS A 305 1.80 6.95 -27.16
N PRO A 306 2.01 6.02 -28.06
CA PRO A 306 2.45 4.68 -27.66
C PRO A 306 3.88 4.81 -27.11
N ALA A 307 4.11 4.40 -25.87
CA ALA A 307 5.39 4.31 -25.18
C ALA A 307 5.83 5.50 -24.31
N LEU A 308 4.94 6.42 -23.93
CA LEU A 308 5.25 7.41 -22.91
C LEU A 308 4.66 7.02 -21.56
N GLY A 309 5.46 7.13 -20.51
CA GLY A 309 4.95 7.15 -19.14
C GLY A 309 4.31 8.51 -18.84
N VAL A 310 3.24 8.51 -18.05
CA VAL A 310 2.59 9.73 -17.53
C VAL A 310 2.61 9.67 -16.00
N ALA A 311 3.12 10.72 -15.37
CA ALA A 311 3.10 10.86 -13.93
C ALA A 311 2.20 12.03 -13.53
N ALA A 312 1.32 11.83 -12.55
CA ALA A 312 0.53 12.90 -11.97
C ALA A 312 1.44 13.88 -11.22
N GLY A 313 1.27 15.15 -11.50
CA GLY A 313 2.16 16.19 -10.99
C GLY A 313 1.66 16.96 -9.76
N GLY A 314 0.53 16.60 -9.21
CA GLY A 314 -0.07 17.25 -8.04
C GLY A 314 -1.54 17.55 -8.22
N GLY A 315 -2.25 17.67 -7.09
CA GLY A 315 -3.69 17.88 -7.05
C GLY A 315 -4.13 19.27 -7.52
N SER A 316 -5.42 19.37 -7.83
CA SER A 316 -6.07 20.65 -8.17
C SER A 316 -5.92 21.65 -7.02
N GLY A 317 -5.65 22.92 -7.37
CA GLY A 317 -5.51 24.01 -6.38
C GLY A 317 -4.10 24.22 -5.84
N SER A 318 -3.12 23.38 -6.21
CA SER A 318 -1.71 23.59 -5.86
C SER A 318 -1.01 24.51 -6.85
N PHE A 319 -0.01 25.23 -6.33
CA PHE A 319 0.94 26.02 -7.12
C PHE A 319 2.31 25.34 -7.20
N THR A 320 2.66 24.53 -6.23
CA THR A 320 3.89 23.75 -6.20
C THR A 320 3.58 22.28 -6.46
N HIS A 321 4.28 21.69 -7.40
CA HIS A 321 4.00 20.36 -7.90
C HIS A 321 5.24 19.48 -7.84
N THR A 322 5.02 18.18 -7.64
CA THR A 322 6.06 17.16 -7.66
C THR A 322 5.51 15.94 -8.38
N ALA A 323 6.18 15.51 -9.44
CA ALA A 323 5.87 14.29 -10.17
C ALA A 323 6.98 13.26 -9.97
N GLN A 324 6.59 12.01 -9.71
CA GLN A 324 7.51 10.87 -9.59
C GLN A 324 7.50 10.07 -10.88
N LEU A 325 8.62 10.00 -11.57
CA LEU A 325 8.82 9.14 -12.74
C LEU A 325 9.41 7.81 -12.26
N ALA A 326 8.77 6.71 -12.57
CA ALA A 326 9.18 5.37 -12.15
C ALA A 326 9.37 4.43 -13.35
N GLY A 327 10.05 3.30 -13.13
CA GLY A 327 10.29 2.30 -14.17
C GLY A 327 11.29 2.75 -15.22
N LEU A 328 12.19 3.68 -14.87
CA LEU A 328 13.26 4.13 -15.75
C LEU A 328 14.37 3.08 -15.81
N THR A 329 15.14 3.10 -16.88
CA THR A 329 16.34 2.26 -17.07
C THR A 329 17.57 3.04 -16.60
N VAL A 330 18.52 2.37 -15.98
CA VAL A 330 19.79 2.95 -15.51
C VAL A 330 20.62 3.49 -16.68
N ASP A 331 21.34 4.59 -16.46
CA ASP A 331 22.26 5.21 -17.43
C ASP A 331 21.61 5.53 -18.79
N VAL A 332 20.33 5.90 -18.77
CA VAL A 332 19.57 6.26 -19.97
C VAL A 332 19.09 7.71 -19.89
N GLY A 333 19.26 8.42 -21.00
CA GLY A 333 18.69 9.75 -21.18
C GLY A 333 17.18 9.69 -21.42
N TYR A 334 16.45 10.58 -20.74
CA TYR A 334 15.01 10.77 -20.91
C TYR A 334 14.69 12.23 -21.19
N ASP A 335 13.74 12.45 -22.08
CA ASP A 335 13.08 13.74 -22.24
C ASP A 335 11.75 13.73 -21.48
N TYR A 336 11.35 14.89 -20.96
CA TYR A 336 10.05 15.06 -20.32
C TYR A 336 9.37 16.35 -20.75
N LEU A 337 8.02 16.35 -20.67
CA LEU A 337 7.14 17.48 -20.94
C LEU A 337 6.20 17.65 -19.75
N VAL A 338 6.31 18.76 -19.05
CA VAL A 338 5.34 19.20 -18.04
C VAL A 338 4.19 19.91 -18.75
N VAL A 339 2.97 19.49 -18.47
CA VAL A 339 1.72 20.12 -18.93
C VAL A 339 0.92 20.54 -17.71
N ALA A 340 0.54 21.81 -17.63
CA ALA A 340 -0.24 22.36 -16.53
C ALA A 340 -1.46 23.10 -17.06
N GLU A 341 -2.66 22.67 -16.68
CA GLU A 341 -3.92 23.30 -17.07
C GLU A 341 -4.60 23.91 -15.85
N ASP A 342 -4.93 25.20 -15.92
CA ASP A 342 -5.61 25.93 -14.86
C ASP A 342 -7.14 25.76 -14.89
N GLU A 343 -7.84 26.38 -13.96
CA GLU A 343 -9.30 26.28 -13.82
C GLU A 343 -10.08 26.87 -14.99
N VAL A 344 -9.47 27.70 -15.84
CA VAL A 344 -10.12 28.27 -17.02
C VAL A 344 -9.75 27.54 -18.31
N GLY A 345 -8.86 26.53 -18.23
CA GLY A 345 -8.38 25.78 -19.38
C GLY A 345 -7.16 26.39 -20.07
N SER A 346 -6.45 27.33 -19.41
CA SER A 346 -5.18 27.88 -19.92
C SER A 346 -4.06 26.89 -19.65
N VAL A 347 -3.38 26.45 -20.73
CA VAL A 347 -2.32 25.44 -20.69
C VAL A 347 -0.95 26.09 -20.72
N ALA A 348 -0.12 25.73 -19.75
CA ALA A 348 1.31 26.01 -19.75
C ALA A 348 2.11 24.71 -19.98
N GLN A 349 3.23 24.84 -20.71
CA GLN A 349 4.09 23.68 -21.01
C GLN A 349 5.56 24.04 -20.81
N ALA A 350 6.34 23.06 -20.32
CA ALA A 350 7.78 23.14 -20.22
C ALA A 350 8.41 21.79 -20.55
N ARG A 351 9.55 21.84 -21.27
CA ARG A 351 10.32 20.63 -21.63
C ARG A 351 11.64 20.62 -20.87
N GLY A 352 12.11 19.43 -20.57
CA GLY A 352 13.43 19.21 -20.00
C GLY A 352 13.94 17.82 -20.35
N SER A 353 15.16 17.55 -19.94
CA SER A 353 15.80 16.25 -20.06
C SER A 353 16.48 15.88 -18.75
N LEU A 354 16.66 14.59 -18.54
CA LEU A 354 17.41 14.01 -17.43
C LEU A 354 18.16 12.78 -17.91
N THR A 355 19.18 12.38 -17.18
CA THR A 355 19.82 11.08 -17.38
C THR A 355 19.79 10.36 -16.03
N THR A 356 19.32 9.12 -16.03
CA THR A 356 19.33 8.29 -14.84
C THR A 356 20.75 7.95 -14.42
N ALA A 357 20.98 7.82 -13.12
CA ALA A 357 22.29 7.46 -12.61
C ALA A 357 22.65 6.03 -13.09
N PRO A 358 23.94 5.76 -13.39
CA PRO A 358 24.41 4.40 -13.62
C PRO A 358 24.33 3.58 -12.33
N LEU A 359 24.40 2.26 -12.48
CA LEU A 359 24.55 1.38 -11.31
C LEU A 359 25.86 1.68 -10.59
N PRO A 360 25.90 1.57 -9.27
CA PRO A 360 27.13 1.64 -8.52
C PRO A 360 28.14 0.59 -9.03
N LYS A 361 29.38 1.00 -9.22
CA LYS A 361 30.46 0.11 -9.70
C LYS A 361 31.03 -0.72 -8.54
N ILE A 362 30.21 -1.61 -8.02
CA ILE A 362 30.54 -2.60 -6.98
C ILE A 362 30.43 -3.99 -7.59
N THR A 363 31.37 -4.87 -7.29
CA THR A 363 31.33 -6.26 -7.74
C THR A 363 31.80 -7.23 -6.66
N ILE A 364 31.48 -8.52 -6.85
CA ILE A 364 32.06 -9.61 -6.07
C ILE A 364 33.50 -9.80 -6.57
N ASN A 365 34.46 -9.60 -5.68
CA ASN A 365 35.90 -9.61 -5.99
C ASN A 365 36.56 -10.94 -5.70
N GLU A 366 36.27 -11.50 -4.54
CA GLU A 366 36.84 -12.75 -4.06
C GLU A 366 35.81 -13.47 -3.17
N PHE A 367 35.80 -14.77 -3.18
CA PHE A 367 35.05 -15.55 -2.21
C PHE A 367 35.70 -16.90 -1.93
N LEU A 368 35.53 -17.39 -0.71
CA LEU A 368 36.02 -18.68 -0.26
C LEU A 368 34.87 -19.45 0.37
N ALA A 369 34.58 -20.63 -0.18
CA ALA A 369 33.45 -21.48 0.23
C ALA A 369 33.89 -22.67 1.11
N ASP A 370 35.07 -23.23 0.87
CA ASP A 370 35.61 -24.39 1.62
C ASP A 370 36.73 -23.93 2.56
N SER A 371 36.42 -23.91 3.85
CA SER A 371 37.36 -23.42 4.90
C SER A 371 38.68 -24.17 4.88
N PRO A 372 39.83 -23.51 5.18
CA PRO A 372 41.12 -24.17 5.27
C PRO A 372 41.17 -25.29 6.31
N ASP A 373 42.11 -26.25 6.11
CA ASP A 373 42.34 -27.32 7.06
C ASP A 373 42.52 -26.83 8.52
N GLY A 374 41.68 -27.32 9.42
CA GLY A 374 41.70 -26.97 10.83
C GLY A 374 40.75 -25.84 11.23
N VAL A 375 40.06 -25.21 10.29
CA VAL A 375 38.99 -24.25 10.52
C VAL A 375 37.66 -24.92 10.18
N SER A 376 36.66 -24.75 11.02
CA SER A 376 35.32 -25.33 10.77
C SER A 376 34.51 -24.45 9.82
N ASP A 377 33.79 -25.04 8.88
CA ASP A 377 32.76 -24.30 8.13
C ASP A 377 31.62 -23.86 9.06
N PRO A 378 31.12 -22.62 8.91
CA PRO A 378 31.54 -21.61 7.93
C PRO A 378 32.60 -20.61 8.45
N ASP A 379 33.30 -20.87 9.53
CA ASP A 379 34.18 -19.90 10.23
C ASP A 379 35.38 -19.44 9.38
N GLY A 380 35.71 -20.15 8.28
CA GLY A 380 36.72 -19.73 7.33
C GLY A 380 36.16 -19.13 6.04
N GLU A 381 34.82 -19.13 5.84
CA GLU A 381 34.21 -18.61 4.64
C GLU A 381 34.20 -17.08 4.62
N PHE A 382 34.30 -16.51 3.42
CA PHE A 382 34.09 -15.08 3.22
C PHE A 382 33.61 -14.75 1.79
N ILE A 383 33.00 -13.56 1.64
CA ILE A 383 32.69 -12.93 0.35
C ILE A 383 33.28 -11.52 0.40
N GLU A 384 34.12 -11.19 -0.56
CA GLU A 384 34.65 -9.86 -0.69
C GLU A 384 34.01 -9.10 -1.84
N LEU A 385 33.62 -7.86 -1.55
CA LEU A 385 33.17 -6.87 -2.52
C LEU A 385 34.29 -5.86 -2.76
N THR A 386 34.39 -5.36 -3.99
CA THR A 386 35.28 -4.24 -4.31
C THR A 386 34.52 -3.14 -5.04
N SER A 387 34.96 -1.89 -4.81
CA SER A 387 34.48 -0.71 -5.53
C SER A 387 35.48 -0.31 -6.61
N PHE A 388 35.03 -0.22 -7.84
CA PHE A 388 35.80 0.43 -8.93
C PHE A 388 35.19 1.78 -9.34
N GLU A 389 34.46 2.41 -8.42
CA GLU A 389 34.04 3.81 -8.54
C GLU A 389 35.28 4.72 -8.54
N PRO A 390 35.32 5.73 -9.42
CA PRO A 390 36.50 6.58 -9.54
C PRO A 390 36.64 7.58 -8.39
N SER A 391 35.55 7.96 -7.72
CA SER A 391 35.59 9.05 -6.72
C SER A 391 34.50 9.00 -5.65
N ALA A 392 33.47 8.19 -5.78
CA ALA A 392 32.35 8.16 -4.85
C ALA A 392 32.46 6.99 -3.86
N THR A 393 32.26 7.26 -2.58
CA THR A 393 32.01 6.22 -1.58
C THR A 393 30.59 5.70 -1.77
N VAL A 394 30.41 4.39 -1.86
CA VAL A 394 29.12 3.75 -2.04
C VAL A 394 28.60 3.25 -0.69
N ASP A 395 27.41 3.68 -0.29
CA ASP A 395 26.69 3.12 0.84
C ASP A 395 26.06 1.78 0.41
N VAL A 396 26.51 0.70 1.03
CA VAL A 396 26.04 -0.67 0.79
C VAL A 396 25.26 -1.21 1.99
N SER A 397 24.78 -0.34 2.87
CA SER A 397 23.94 -0.71 4.01
C SER A 397 22.70 -1.46 3.56
N GLY A 398 22.45 -2.65 4.15
CA GLY A 398 21.30 -3.48 3.81
C GLY A 398 21.36 -4.15 2.43
N TRP A 399 22.45 -4.02 1.70
CA TRP A 399 22.67 -4.84 0.50
C TRP A 399 22.78 -6.31 0.90
N LEU A 400 22.50 -7.20 -0.05
CA LEU A 400 22.48 -8.62 0.23
C LEU A 400 23.19 -9.42 -0.86
N VAL A 401 23.81 -10.52 -0.46
CA VAL A 401 24.29 -11.56 -1.36
C VAL A 401 23.36 -12.76 -1.21
N GLU A 402 22.76 -13.19 -2.32
CA GLU A 402 22.03 -14.45 -2.41
C GLU A 402 22.95 -15.55 -2.92
N GLU A 403 23.03 -16.65 -2.18
CA GLU A 403 23.62 -17.89 -2.64
C GLU A 403 22.50 -18.83 -3.07
N THR A 404 22.56 -19.31 -4.31
CA THR A 404 21.59 -20.28 -4.83
C THR A 404 22.28 -21.64 -4.98
N THR A 405 21.75 -22.62 -4.26
CA THR A 405 22.25 -24.01 -4.31
C THR A 405 21.83 -24.71 -5.60
N ALA A 406 22.52 -25.81 -5.99
CA ALA A 406 22.15 -26.65 -7.11
C ALA A 406 20.69 -27.16 -7.06
N ALA A 407 20.12 -27.32 -5.86
CA ALA A 407 18.72 -27.69 -5.64
C ALA A 407 17.72 -26.53 -5.81
N GLY A 408 18.21 -25.30 -6.11
CA GLY A 408 17.40 -24.10 -6.27
C GLY A 408 16.95 -23.47 -4.92
N SER A 409 17.51 -23.87 -3.81
CA SER A 409 17.32 -23.21 -2.52
C SER A 409 18.16 -21.92 -2.46
N VAL A 410 17.54 -20.83 -2.00
CA VAL A 410 18.21 -19.52 -1.87
C VAL A 410 18.50 -19.24 -0.40
N LYS A 411 19.74 -18.90 -0.11
CA LYS A 411 20.20 -18.40 1.19
C LYS A 411 20.66 -16.96 1.02
N THR A 412 20.56 -16.13 2.05
CA THR A 412 20.83 -14.70 1.96
C THR A 412 21.72 -14.22 3.12
N CYS A 413 22.80 -13.53 2.76
CA CYS A 413 23.63 -12.75 3.67
C CYS A 413 23.30 -11.26 3.50
N THR A 414 22.98 -10.53 4.58
CA THR A 414 22.67 -9.11 4.51
C THR A 414 23.72 -8.28 5.22
N LEU A 415 24.22 -7.25 4.53
CA LEU A 415 25.19 -6.31 5.08
C LEU A 415 24.56 -5.46 6.20
N PRO A 416 25.28 -5.22 7.29
CA PRO A 416 24.81 -4.40 8.40
C PRO A 416 24.60 -2.94 8.00
N ALA A 417 23.87 -2.20 8.83
CA ALA A 417 23.68 -0.75 8.67
C ALA A 417 25.03 -0.01 8.82
N ALA A 418 25.12 1.20 8.23
CA ALA A 418 26.31 2.05 8.23
C ALA A 418 27.55 1.39 7.60
N THR A 419 27.34 0.55 6.57
CA THR A 419 28.40 -0.10 5.80
C THR A 419 28.63 0.63 4.48
N SER A 420 29.89 0.94 4.15
CA SER A 420 30.23 1.64 2.90
C SER A 420 31.56 1.17 2.33
N ILE A 421 31.73 1.31 1.02
CA ILE A 421 32.99 0.99 0.31
C ILE A 421 33.52 2.29 -0.34
N VAL A 422 34.76 2.66 -0.02
CA VAL A 422 35.44 3.82 -0.61
C VAL A 422 35.91 3.50 -2.04
N PRO A 423 36.20 4.51 -2.88
CA PRO A 423 36.76 4.27 -4.21
C PRO A 423 38.01 3.39 -4.20
N GLY A 424 37.99 2.32 -5.00
CA GLY A 424 39.08 1.33 -5.04
C GLY A 424 39.24 0.51 -3.75
N GLY A 425 38.30 0.59 -2.82
CA GLY A 425 38.34 -0.14 -1.56
C GLY A 425 37.68 -1.52 -1.61
N PHE A 426 37.93 -2.29 -0.57
CA PHE A 426 37.38 -3.64 -0.36
C PHE A 426 36.42 -3.67 0.83
N LEU A 427 35.54 -4.66 0.85
CA LEU A 427 34.67 -4.99 1.98
C LEU A 427 34.51 -6.50 2.09
N VAL A 428 35.00 -7.08 3.17
CA VAL A 428 34.96 -8.52 3.41
C VAL A 428 33.75 -8.85 4.28
N MET A 429 32.76 -9.54 3.73
CA MET A 429 31.63 -10.10 4.46
C MET A 429 32.05 -11.42 5.10
N VAL A 430 31.83 -11.55 6.41
CA VAL A 430 32.26 -12.72 7.19
C VAL A 430 31.18 -13.21 8.15
N PRO A 431 31.16 -14.51 8.52
CA PRO A 431 30.34 -15.03 9.62
C PRO A 431 30.74 -14.45 10.97
N SER A 432 29.88 -14.59 11.98
CA SER A 432 30.18 -14.11 13.36
C SER A 432 31.32 -14.87 14.07
N GLY A 433 31.63 -16.07 13.60
CA GLY A 433 32.72 -16.91 14.09
C GLY A 433 34.00 -16.86 13.27
N PHE A 434 34.13 -15.88 12.36
CA PHE A 434 35.23 -15.82 11.40
C PHE A 434 36.61 -15.96 12.02
N ASP A 435 37.38 -16.95 11.54
CA ASP A 435 38.78 -17.18 11.91
C ASP A 435 39.70 -16.61 10.83
N GLU A 436 40.33 -15.48 11.11
CA GLU A 436 41.24 -14.79 10.18
C GLU A 436 42.65 -15.37 10.18
N ALA A 437 43.00 -16.25 11.14
CA ALA A 437 44.36 -16.73 11.27
C ALA A 437 44.98 -17.37 10.01
N PRO A 438 44.22 -18.08 9.16
CA PRO A 438 44.73 -18.61 7.89
C PRO A 438 45.10 -17.56 6.84
N TYR A 439 44.49 -16.36 6.93
CA TYR A 439 44.58 -15.32 5.90
C TYR A 439 45.49 -14.16 6.27
N GLY A 440 45.95 -14.14 7.53
CA GLY A 440 46.63 -13.00 8.13
C GLY A 440 45.66 -11.99 8.74
N ASP A 441 46.13 -10.77 8.94
CA ASP A 441 45.31 -9.70 9.52
C ASP A 441 44.37 -9.11 8.49
N VAL A 442 43.04 -9.36 8.63
CA VAL A 442 41.99 -8.71 7.83
C VAL A 442 41.55 -7.44 8.55
N PRO A 443 41.86 -6.25 8.03
CA PRO A 443 41.62 -5.00 8.78
C PRO A 443 40.16 -4.81 9.17
N ASP A 444 39.90 -4.45 10.44
CA ASP A 444 38.54 -4.25 10.97
C ASP A 444 37.71 -3.23 10.20
N ASN A 445 38.35 -2.22 9.58
CA ASN A 445 37.68 -1.17 8.82
C ASN A 445 37.15 -1.61 7.42
N VAL A 446 37.54 -2.79 6.96
CA VAL A 446 37.07 -3.41 5.71
C VAL A 446 36.29 -4.70 5.96
N ARG A 447 36.05 -5.05 7.21
CA ARG A 447 35.34 -6.27 7.61
C ARG A 447 33.91 -5.98 8.03
N ALA A 448 32.95 -6.68 7.45
CA ALA A 448 31.54 -6.62 7.80
C ALA A 448 31.06 -7.97 8.34
N THR A 449 30.82 -8.06 9.65
CA THR A 449 30.27 -9.27 10.26
C THR A 449 28.78 -9.40 9.98
N VAL A 450 28.40 -10.49 9.35
CA VAL A 450 27.01 -10.80 9.00
C VAL A 450 26.40 -11.69 10.07
N THR A 451 25.34 -11.20 10.72
CA THR A 451 24.71 -11.91 11.86
C THR A 451 24.05 -13.23 11.43
N SER A 452 23.48 -13.27 10.23
CA SER A 452 22.91 -14.49 9.64
C SER A 452 23.70 -14.82 8.38
N TRP A 453 24.73 -15.64 8.56
CA TRP A 453 25.57 -16.07 7.45
C TRP A 453 24.83 -17.04 6.53
N CYS A 454 24.94 -16.85 5.22
CA CYS A 454 24.26 -17.68 4.23
C CYS A 454 24.91 -19.07 4.05
N GLY A 455 26.14 -19.25 4.46
CA GLY A 455 26.90 -20.48 4.27
C GLY A 455 27.07 -20.83 2.79
N LEU A 456 28.29 -20.83 2.29
CA LEU A 456 28.56 -21.08 0.89
C LEU A 456 28.60 -22.59 0.61
N ASN A 457 28.11 -23.00 -0.55
CA ASN A 457 28.28 -24.39 -1.00
C ASN A 457 29.68 -24.56 -1.63
N ASN A 458 30.26 -25.75 -1.45
CA ASN A 458 31.57 -26.09 -2.04
C ASN A 458 31.47 -26.51 -3.51
N GLU A 459 30.25 -26.66 -4.06
CA GLU A 459 30.01 -27.00 -5.46
C GLU A 459 28.81 -26.23 -6.00
N ASP A 460 28.77 -25.96 -7.30
CA ASP A 460 27.66 -25.29 -8.02
C ASP A 460 27.26 -23.95 -7.37
N ILE A 461 28.27 -23.10 -7.12
CA ILE A 461 28.09 -21.82 -6.42
C ILE A 461 27.46 -20.80 -7.39
N THR A 462 26.37 -20.20 -6.97
CA THR A 462 25.78 -19.03 -7.66
C THR A 462 25.56 -17.93 -6.62
N LEU A 463 26.34 -16.85 -6.74
CA LEU A 463 26.24 -15.66 -5.90
C LEU A 463 25.64 -14.51 -6.69
N LEU A 464 24.69 -13.81 -6.12
CA LEU A 464 24.05 -12.63 -6.69
C LEU A 464 24.05 -11.51 -5.67
N LEU A 465 24.83 -10.46 -5.93
CA LEU A 465 24.82 -9.22 -5.15
C LEU A 465 23.64 -8.36 -5.56
N LYS A 466 22.83 -7.94 -4.59
CA LYS A 466 21.69 -7.05 -4.78
C LYS A 466 21.79 -5.84 -3.87
N ASP A 467 21.25 -4.71 -4.32
CA ASP A 467 21.09 -3.53 -3.45
C ASP A 467 20.01 -3.75 -2.38
N ALA A 468 19.83 -2.78 -1.48
CA ALA A 468 18.81 -2.84 -0.42
C ALA A 468 17.36 -2.88 -0.95
N GLY A 469 17.13 -2.49 -2.21
CA GLY A 469 15.84 -2.61 -2.90
C GLY A 469 15.63 -3.96 -3.59
N GLY A 470 16.60 -4.88 -3.51
CA GLY A 470 16.55 -6.21 -4.12
C GLY A 470 16.93 -6.25 -5.61
N ARG A 471 17.49 -5.16 -6.16
CA ARG A 471 17.92 -5.08 -7.54
C ARG A 471 19.31 -5.72 -7.72
N PRO A 472 19.50 -6.59 -8.74
CA PRO A 472 20.81 -7.17 -9.07
C PRO A 472 21.85 -6.10 -9.41
N ILE A 473 23.05 -6.23 -8.86
CA ILE A 473 24.22 -5.35 -9.08
C ILE A 473 25.34 -6.12 -9.77
N ALA A 474 25.70 -7.30 -9.25
CA ALA A 474 26.76 -8.16 -9.76
C ALA A 474 26.46 -9.62 -9.42
N GLY A 475 27.05 -10.56 -10.13
CA GLY A 475 26.86 -11.97 -9.84
C GLY A 475 27.94 -12.88 -10.41
N ILE A 476 27.99 -14.12 -9.94
CA ILE A 476 28.84 -15.17 -10.45
C ILE A 476 28.13 -16.53 -10.31
N SER A 477 28.27 -17.37 -11.32
CA SER A 477 27.88 -18.78 -11.24
C SER A 477 29.06 -19.64 -11.69
N THR A 478 29.50 -20.54 -10.83
CA THR A 478 30.65 -21.43 -11.13
C THR A 478 30.31 -22.87 -10.74
N PRO A 479 30.66 -23.86 -11.56
CA PRO A 479 30.33 -25.26 -11.32
C PRO A 479 31.16 -25.89 -10.19
N SER A 480 32.31 -25.31 -9.82
CA SER A 480 33.15 -25.83 -8.74
C SER A 480 33.97 -24.74 -8.10
N GLU A 481 34.24 -24.92 -6.80
CA GLU A 481 35.22 -24.16 -6.06
C GLU A 481 36.64 -24.76 -6.30
N PRO A 482 37.74 -24.02 -6.01
CA PRO A 482 39.10 -24.45 -6.34
C PRO A 482 39.73 -25.45 -5.36
N GLY A 483 39.04 -25.84 -4.29
CA GLY A 483 39.50 -26.76 -3.22
C GLY A 483 39.78 -26.10 -1.90
N ASN A 484 39.91 -26.94 -0.87
CA ASN A 484 40.03 -26.57 0.53
C ASN A 484 41.03 -25.42 0.76
N GLY A 485 40.55 -24.34 1.37
CA GLY A 485 41.35 -23.17 1.72
C GLY A 485 41.80 -22.31 0.54
N LYS A 486 41.22 -22.50 -0.66
CA LYS A 486 41.45 -21.66 -1.81
C LYS A 486 40.20 -20.84 -2.16
N SER A 487 40.40 -19.55 -2.40
CA SER A 487 39.38 -18.68 -2.90
C SER A 487 39.27 -18.67 -4.42
N LEU A 488 38.16 -18.15 -4.94
CA LEU A 488 38.04 -17.69 -6.32
C LEU A 488 38.23 -16.18 -6.33
N GLU A 489 39.24 -15.73 -7.05
CA GLU A 489 39.67 -14.33 -7.17
C GLU A 489 39.33 -13.78 -8.56
N ARG A 490 38.70 -12.59 -8.62
CA ARG A 490 38.43 -11.87 -9.87
C ARG A 490 39.75 -11.32 -10.45
N ILE A 491 39.94 -11.48 -11.76
CA ILE A 491 41.18 -11.07 -12.47
C ILE A 491 41.33 -9.56 -12.64
N ALA A 492 40.22 -8.80 -12.57
CA ALA A 492 40.16 -7.34 -12.54
C ALA A 492 38.78 -6.90 -12.06
N PRO A 493 38.66 -5.80 -11.28
CA PRO A 493 37.36 -5.35 -10.76
C PRO A 493 36.30 -5.12 -11.83
N GLU A 494 36.67 -4.59 -13.00
CA GLU A 494 35.79 -4.31 -14.12
C GLU A 494 35.60 -5.48 -15.09
N ALA A 495 36.19 -6.66 -14.81
CA ALA A 495 35.95 -7.85 -15.61
C ALA A 495 34.46 -8.26 -15.53
N PRO A 496 33.87 -8.80 -16.62
CA PRO A 496 32.47 -9.17 -16.64
C PRO A 496 32.13 -10.25 -15.59
N ASP A 497 30.85 -10.34 -15.22
CA ASP A 497 30.32 -11.38 -14.35
C ASP A 497 30.24 -12.73 -15.11
N ASP A 498 31.38 -13.33 -15.30
CA ASP A 498 31.58 -14.57 -16.05
C ASP A 498 32.58 -15.46 -15.29
N PRO A 499 32.38 -16.79 -15.23
CA PRO A 499 33.35 -17.70 -14.62
C PRO A 499 34.79 -17.55 -15.16
N ALA A 500 34.97 -17.18 -16.41
CA ALA A 500 36.29 -16.92 -17.01
C ALA A 500 37.00 -15.67 -16.42
N SER A 501 36.28 -14.84 -15.69
CA SER A 501 36.83 -13.67 -14.99
C SER A 501 37.37 -14.02 -13.61
N PHE A 502 37.30 -15.28 -13.19
CA PHE A 502 37.75 -15.75 -11.88
C PHE A 502 38.82 -16.85 -12.03
N CYS A 503 39.79 -16.82 -11.16
CA CYS A 503 40.80 -17.87 -11.03
C CYS A 503 40.91 -18.31 -9.56
N ALA A 504 41.40 -19.52 -9.35
CA ALA A 504 41.80 -19.95 -8.00
C ALA A 504 42.87 -19.02 -7.42
N SER A 505 42.82 -18.74 -6.12
CA SER A 505 43.91 -18.06 -5.42
C SER A 505 45.23 -18.80 -5.64
N ARG A 506 46.28 -18.03 -5.84
CA ARG A 506 47.60 -18.59 -6.17
C ARG A 506 48.19 -19.37 -5.00
N SER A 507 48.84 -20.48 -5.33
CA SER A 507 49.47 -21.33 -4.30
C SER A 507 50.61 -20.64 -3.52
N ASP A 508 51.24 -19.61 -4.12
CA ASP A 508 52.32 -18.84 -3.52
C ASP A 508 51.86 -17.60 -2.75
N VAL A 509 50.56 -17.23 -2.80
CA VAL A 509 49.96 -16.07 -2.13
C VAL A 509 48.87 -16.50 -1.18
N GLY A 510 47.99 -17.41 -1.58
CA GLY A 510 46.75 -17.77 -0.87
C GLY A 510 45.64 -16.76 -1.09
N PRO A 511 44.47 -16.93 -0.43
CA PRO A 511 43.38 -15.95 -0.41
C PRO A 511 43.84 -14.60 0.13
N THR A 512 43.27 -13.50 -0.37
CA THR A 512 43.68 -12.12 -0.10
C THR A 512 42.57 -11.22 0.46
N PRO A 513 41.75 -11.67 1.44
CA PRO A 513 40.62 -10.87 1.91
C PRO A 513 41.05 -9.51 2.48
N GLY A 514 40.47 -8.43 1.98
CA GLY A 514 40.79 -7.04 2.34
C GLY A 514 41.93 -6.41 1.57
N ALA A 515 42.45 -7.10 0.53
CA ALA A 515 43.57 -6.64 -0.29
C ALA A 515 43.37 -6.93 -1.78
N GLU A 516 44.30 -6.46 -2.62
CA GLU A 516 44.28 -6.76 -4.04
C GLU A 516 44.54 -8.25 -4.30
N ASN A 517 43.70 -8.86 -5.12
CA ASN A 517 43.79 -10.26 -5.50
C ASN A 517 45.17 -10.65 -6.07
N GLY A 518 45.72 -11.76 -5.62
CA GLY A 518 47.01 -12.29 -6.13
C GLY A 518 47.03 -12.49 -7.63
N VAL A 519 45.90 -12.85 -8.24
CA VAL A 519 45.76 -13.07 -9.70
C VAL A 519 45.79 -11.77 -10.50
N VAL A 520 45.42 -10.62 -9.94
CA VAL A 520 45.51 -9.30 -10.63
C VAL A 520 46.95 -8.95 -10.95
N SER A 521 47.83 -9.11 -9.98
CA SER A 521 49.24 -8.72 -10.13
C SER A 521 50.13 -9.77 -10.83
N ARG A 522 49.74 -11.06 -10.77
CA ARG A 522 50.58 -12.19 -11.19
C ARG A 522 49.98 -13.13 -12.24
N GLY A 523 48.67 -12.93 -12.55
CA GLY A 523 47.91 -13.80 -13.44
C GLY A 523 47.49 -15.13 -12.78
N CYS A 524 46.62 -15.87 -13.46
CA CYS A 524 46.15 -17.20 -13.04
C CYS A 524 47.31 -18.23 -13.13
N GLU A 525 47.33 -19.23 -12.25
CA GLU A 525 48.27 -20.37 -12.29
C GLU A 525 47.88 -21.39 -13.34
#